data_99923a0be97420477ebaabd5077cdc1a
#
_entry.id   99923a0be97420477ebaabd5077cdc1a
#
_cell.length_a   1.000
_cell.length_b   1.000
_cell.length_c   1.000
_cell.angle_alpha   90.00
_cell.angle_beta   90.00
_cell.angle_gamma   90.00
#
_symmetry.space_group_name_H-M   'P 1'
#
loop_
_entity.id
_entity.type
_entity.pdbx_description
1 polymer ?
#
loop_
_entity_poly.entity_id
_entity_poly.type
_entity_poly.pdbx_seq_one_letter_code
_entity_poly.pdbx_strand_id
1 'polypeptide(L)'
;PGLIHYYLGSRDDLLSRVINYAFKERVDALPPLTGRWRDDLEGVARSAVEVTARWPGLGTYILTHNRFRLFQRVGPGETDFGLAFFDHIGRVFRDAGFTNTQAALGYHLLMLFITSISAEVENRQAPGTHHDYIVGYVSRFDRNEVPGASYLVSSFAKLDTAQTFEAGLRLVLDGFETWLEPAGKESRTARPSSSGTSQRK
;
A
#
# COMPACT_ATOMS: atom_id res chain seq x y z
N PRO A 1 27.49 20.01 18.45
CA PRO A 1 27.36 19.09 17.30
C PRO A 1 28.32 17.90 17.41
N GLY A 2 29.57 18.04 17.93
CA GLY A 2 30.58 16.98 17.96
C GLY A 2 30.25 15.75 18.80
N LEU A 3 29.55 15.90 19.92
CA LEU A 3 29.20 14.78 20.80
C LEU A 3 28.19 13.81 20.14
N ILE A 4 27.26 14.32 19.38
CA ILE A 4 26.25 13.50 18.65
C ILE A 4 26.94 12.60 17.62
N HIS A 5 27.88 13.15 16.86
CA HIS A 5 28.64 12.38 15.88
C HIS A 5 29.54 11.30 16.52
N TYR A 6 30.05 11.58 17.72
CA TYR A 6 30.88 10.62 18.46
C TYR A 6 30.08 9.37 18.88
N TYR A 7 28.84 9.56 19.36
CA TYR A 7 28.03 8.44 19.87
C TYR A 7 27.12 7.78 18.82
N LEU A 8 26.70 8.51 17.78
CA LEU A 8 25.71 8.04 16.80
C LEU A 8 26.32 7.76 15.43
N GLY A 9 27.61 8.06 15.23
CA GLY A 9 28.27 7.85 13.95
C GLY A 9 27.88 8.91 12.90
N SER A 10 27.70 8.48 11.65
CA SER A 10 27.31 9.36 10.56
C SER A 10 25.81 9.73 10.66
N ARG A 11 25.41 10.78 9.91
CA ARG A 11 23.98 11.12 9.74
C ARG A 11 23.17 9.93 9.23
N ASP A 12 23.78 9.08 8.41
CA ASP A 12 23.16 7.88 7.86
C ASP A 12 22.92 6.82 8.93
N ASP A 13 23.85 6.66 9.87
CA ASP A 13 23.70 5.75 11.01
C ASP A 13 22.59 6.23 11.95
N LEU A 14 22.52 7.52 12.21
CA LEU A 14 21.43 8.10 12.99
C LEU A 14 20.08 7.87 12.34
N LEU A 15 19.96 8.13 11.03
CA LEU A 15 18.71 7.88 10.29
C LEU A 15 18.34 6.41 10.29
N SER A 16 19.31 5.50 10.14
CA SER A 16 19.06 4.07 10.24
C SER A 16 18.51 3.66 11.60
N ARG A 17 19.05 4.22 12.69
CA ARG A 17 18.55 3.97 14.06
C ARG A 17 17.13 4.51 14.26
N VAL A 18 16.85 5.71 13.77
CA VAL A 18 15.49 6.30 13.86
C VAL A 18 14.48 5.45 13.09
N ILE A 19 14.82 5.04 11.87
CA ILE A 19 13.94 4.19 11.05
C ILE A 19 13.76 2.82 11.71
N ASN A 20 14.84 2.23 12.25
CA ASN A 20 14.75 0.96 12.96
C ASN A 20 13.83 1.04 14.19
N TYR A 21 13.87 2.16 14.91
CA TYR A 21 12.97 2.40 16.03
C TYR A 21 11.50 2.53 15.57
N ALA A 22 11.24 3.23 14.48
CA ALA A 22 9.89 3.31 13.91
C ALA A 22 9.38 1.93 13.43
N PHE A 23 10.27 1.10 12.86
CA PHE A 23 9.94 -0.30 12.56
C PHE A 23 9.70 -1.14 13.80
N LYS A 24 10.44 -0.89 14.90
CA LYS A 24 10.15 -1.53 16.19
C LYS A 24 8.72 -1.26 16.63
N GLU A 25 8.29 0.00 16.61
CA GLU A 25 6.90 0.33 16.96
C GLU A 25 5.87 -0.35 16.04
N ARG A 26 6.20 -0.50 14.74
CA ARG A 26 5.33 -1.25 13.81
C ARG A 26 5.25 -2.73 14.19
N VAL A 27 6.38 -3.37 14.53
CA VAL A 27 6.42 -4.77 14.95
C VAL A 27 5.68 -4.96 16.28
N ASP A 28 5.88 -4.06 17.24
CA ASP A 28 5.21 -4.10 18.55
C ASP A 28 3.68 -3.89 18.43
N ALA A 29 3.23 -3.17 17.39
CA ALA A 29 1.81 -2.90 17.12
C ALA A 29 1.13 -3.96 16.25
N LEU A 30 1.87 -4.96 15.76
CA LEU A 30 1.27 -6.02 14.93
C LEU A 30 0.24 -6.82 15.76
N PRO A 31 -0.97 -7.01 15.23
CA PRO A 31 -1.94 -7.88 15.88
C PRO A 31 -1.46 -9.34 15.83
N PRO A 32 -1.94 -10.20 16.77
CA PRO A 32 -1.71 -11.63 16.69
C PRO A 32 -2.23 -12.20 15.37
N LEU A 33 -1.46 -13.13 14.76
CA LEU A 33 -1.89 -13.81 13.54
C LEU A 33 -3.13 -14.67 13.82
N THR A 34 -4.13 -14.53 12.96
CA THR A 34 -5.39 -15.28 13.03
C THR A 34 -5.34 -16.56 12.19
N GLY A 35 -4.36 -16.70 11.30
CA GLY A 35 -4.27 -17.74 10.30
C GLY A 35 -5.18 -17.48 9.08
N ARG A 36 -5.90 -16.37 9.05
CA ARG A 36 -6.64 -15.89 7.89
C ARG A 36 -5.84 -14.76 7.24
N TRP A 37 -5.16 -15.08 6.17
CA TRP A 37 -4.20 -14.18 5.50
C TRP A 37 -4.77 -12.78 5.23
N ARG A 38 -6.05 -12.70 4.85
CA ARG A 38 -6.72 -11.43 4.53
C ARG A 38 -6.83 -10.55 5.77
N ASP A 39 -7.30 -11.11 6.89
CA ASP A 39 -7.42 -10.40 8.17
C ASP A 39 -6.03 -10.01 8.71
N ASP A 40 -5.06 -10.91 8.53
CA ASP A 40 -3.69 -10.68 8.99
C ASP A 40 -3.02 -9.54 8.21
N LEU A 41 -3.16 -9.50 6.87
CA LEU A 41 -2.64 -8.39 6.05
C LEU A 41 -3.43 -7.09 6.27
N GLU A 42 -4.73 -7.16 6.49
CA GLU A 42 -5.53 -6.00 6.87
C GLU A 42 -5.05 -5.41 8.20
N GLY A 43 -4.81 -6.24 9.20
CA GLY A 43 -4.26 -5.84 10.49
C GLY A 43 -2.89 -5.19 10.37
N VAL A 44 -2.00 -5.77 9.54
CA VAL A 44 -0.70 -5.18 9.22
C VAL A 44 -0.86 -3.78 8.60
N ALA A 45 -1.75 -3.62 7.62
CA ALA A 45 -1.94 -2.34 6.94
C ALA A 45 -2.46 -1.26 7.89
N ARG A 46 -3.46 -1.57 8.71
CA ARG A 46 -4.05 -0.65 9.68
C ARG A 46 -3.03 -0.21 10.74
N SER A 47 -2.36 -1.16 11.37
CA SER A 47 -1.34 -0.86 12.38
C SER A 47 -0.17 -0.06 11.80
N ALA A 48 0.27 -0.37 10.58
CA ALA A 48 1.38 0.35 9.94
C ALA A 48 1.04 1.80 9.61
N VAL A 49 -0.18 2.11 9.14
CA VAL A 49 -0.63 3.48 8.90
C VAL A 49 -0.76 4.24 10.21
N GLU A 50 -1.36 3.63 11.25
CA GLU A 50 -1.51 4.24 12.56
C GLU A 50 -0.15 4.59 13.20
N VAL A 51 0.81 3.65 13.17
CA VAL A 51 2.16 3.89 13.70
C VAL A 51 2.86 5.00 12.91
N THR A 52 2.76 4.97 11.56
CA THR A 52 3.42 5.98 10.72
C THR A 52 2.88 7.39 10.99
N ALA A 53 1.59 7.52 11.30
CA ALA A 53 1.00 8.82 11.67
C ALA A 53 1.64 9.45 12.93
N ARG A 54 2.29 8.66 13.78
CA ARG A 54 3.05 9.14 14.95
C ARG A 54 4.47 9.62 14.60
N TRP A 55 4.90 9.39 13.36
CA TRP A 55 6.23 9.74 12.84
C TRP A 55 6.11 10.71 11.65
N PRO A 56 5.78 12.00 11.87
CA PRO A 56 5.61 12.97 10.81
C PRO A 56 6.86 13.04 9.91
N GLY A 57 6.66 12.99 8.61
CA GLY A 57 7.72 13.00 7.60
C GLY A 57 8.33 11.64 7.28
N LEU A 58 8.03 10.56 8.02
CA LEU A 58 8.61 9.24 7.75
C LEU A 58 8.11 8.65 6.43
N GLY A 59 6.80 8.70 6.14
CA GLY A 59 6.22 8.22 4.89
C GLY A 59 6.80 8.95 3.69
N THR A 60 6.80 10.28 3.73
CA THR A 60 7.41 11.14 2.72
C THR A 60 8.90 10.84 2.55
N TYR A 61 9.64 10.68 3.66
CA TYR A 61 11.06 10.35 3.62
C TYR A 61 11.32 9.02 2.91
N ILE A 62 10.57 7.97 3.23
CA ILE A 62 10.73 6.64 2.60
C ILE A 62 10.47 6.71 1.09
N LEU A 63 9.45 7.47 0.65
CA LEU A 63 9.11 7.60 -0.77
C LEU A 63 10.10 8.45 -1.57
N THR A 64 10.67 9.50 -0.97
CA THR A 64 11.46 10.50 -1.69
C THR A 64 12.97 10.29 -1.62
N HIS A 65 13.46 9.50 -0.66
CA HIS A 65 14.89 9.22 -0.52
C HIS A 65 15.34 8.14 -1.51
N ASN A 66 16.43 8.45 -2.19
CA ASN A 66 17.01 7.56 -3.20
C ASN A 66 17.84 6.42 -2.58
N ARG A 67 17.47 5.94 -1.40
CA ARG A 67 18.09 4.79 -0.74
C ARG A 67 17.00 3.83 -0.25
N PHE A 68 17.18 2.57 -0.60
CA PHE A 68 16.31 1.53 -0.09
C PHE A 68 16.49 1.36 1.42
N ARG A 69 15.41 1.51 2.20
CA ARG A 69 15.44 1.60 3.66
C ARG A 69 14.62 0.51 4.36
N LEU A 70 14.39 -0.60 3.68
CA LEU A 70 13.68 -1.71 4.31
C LEU A 70 14.52 -2.34 5.42
N PHE A 71 15.80 -2.61 5.16
CA PHE A 71 16.71 -3.20 6.12
C PHE A 71 17.61 -2.14 6.74
N GLN A 72 17.85 -2.26 8.05
CA GLN A 72 18.58 -1.24 8.80
C GLN A 72 19.98 -1.75 9.17
N ARG A 73 20.91 -0.80 9.30
CA ARG A 73 22.22 -1.11 9.87
C ARG A 73 22.09 -1.18 11.37
N VAL A 74 22.22 -2.37 11.93
CA VAL A 74 22.17 -2.63 13.37
C VAL A 74 23.51 -3.15 13.86
N GLY A 75 23.81 -2.93 15.15
CA GLY A 75 25.00 -3.43 15.78
C GLY A 75 24.92 -4.93 16.12
N PRO A 76 26.05 -5.55 16.51
CA PRO A 76 26.03 -6.93 16.97
C PRO A 76 25.07 -7.14 18.13
N GLY A 77 24.13 -8.09 18.00
CA GLY A 77 23.11 -8.40 19.00
C GLY A 77 21.88 -7.48 18.98
N GLU A 78 21.85 -6.46 18.13
CA GLU A 78 20.66 -5.62 17.90
C GLU A 78 19.73 -6.28 16.87
N THR A 79 18.45 -6.01 16.99
CA THR A 79 17.42 -6.50 16.03
C THR A 79 17.21 -5.50 14.90
N ASP A 80 17.27 -5.98 13.65
CA ASP A 80 16.75 -5.25 12.50
C ASP A 80 15.22 -5.45 12.45
N PHE A 81 14.47 -4.47 12.93
CA PHE A 81 13.02 -4.51 12.95
C PHE A 81 12.38 -4.37 11.58
N GLY A 82 13.10 -3.78 10.61
CA GLY A 82 12.67 -3.79 9.20
C GLY A 82 12.66 -5.21 8.65
N LEU A 83 13.71 -6.00 8.92
CA LEU A 83 13.76 -7.42 8.57
C LEU A 83 12.68 -8.23 9.30
N ALA A 84 12.46 -7.97 10.59
CA ALA A 84 11.42 -8.66 11.38
C ALA A 84 10.01 -8.38 10.82
N PHE A 85 9.73 -7.14 10.43
CA PHE A 85 8.47 -6.74 9.81
C PHE A 85 8.28 -7.40 8.43
N PHE A 86 9.34 -7.42 7.62
CA PHE A 86 9.35 -8.09 6.32
C PHE A 86 9.08 -9.59 6.44
N ASP A 87 9.77 -10.26 7.39
CA ASP A 87 9.59 -11.70 7.66
C ASP A 87 8.17 -12.02 8.12
N HIS A 88 7.60 -11.20 8.99
CA HIS A 88 6.22 -11.38 9.47
C HIS A 88 5.21 -11.42 8.30
N ILE A 89 5.26 -10.44 7.41
CA ILE A 89 4.38 -10.38 6.25
C ILE A 89 4.67 -11.52 5.26
N GLY A 90 5.96 -11.83 5.06
CA GLY A 90 6.38 -12.96 4.23
C GLY A 90 5.81 -14.30 4.71
N ARG A 91 5.75 -14.51 6.04
CA ARG A 91 5.09 -15.70 6.62
C ARG A 91 3.61 -15.73 6.33
N VAL A 92 2.89 -14.61 6.46
CA VAL A 92 1.45 -14.55 6.14
C VAL A 92 1.20 -15.00 4.70
N PHE A 93 1.94 -14.48 3.73
CA PHE A 93 1.81 -14.88 2.32
C PHE A 93 2.15 -16.36 2.10
N ARG A 94 3.27 -16.83 2.68
CA ARG A 94 3.71 -18.22 2.55
C ARG A 94 2.67 -19.19 3.10
N ASP A 95 2.19 -18.93 4.29
CA ASP A 95 1.28 -19.84 5.01
C ASP A 95 -0.13 -19.84 4.39
N ALA A 96 -0.48 -18.78 3.66
CA ALA A 96 -1.67 -18.70 2.83
C ALA A 96 -1.56 -19.45 1.48
N GLY A 97 -0.36 -19.90 1.10
CA GLY A 97 -0.14 -20.67 -0.13
C GLY A 97 0.18 -19.84 -1.37
N PHE A 98 0.52 -18.54 -1.23
CA PHE A 98 1.03 -17.75 -2.34
C PHE A 98 2.38 -18.28 -2.82
N THR A 99 2.61 -18.27 -4.12
CA THR A 99 3.94 -18.54 -4.67
C THR A 99 4.93 -17.46 -4.22
N ASN A 100 6.22 -17.77 -4.25
CA ASN A 100 7.28 -16.81 -3.90
C ASN A 100 7.15 -15.50 -4.69
N THR A 101 6.90 -15.57 -6.00
CA THR A 101 6.72 -14.39 -6.86
C THR A 101 5.48 -13.57 -6.49
N GLN A 102 4.36 -14.23 -6.21
CA GLN A 102 3.14 -13.56 -5.77
C GLN A 102 3.34 -12.89 -4.40
N ALA A 103 3.98 -13.59 -3.45
CA ALA A 103 4.28 -13.06 -2.12
C ALA A 103 5.19 -11.82 -2.19
N ALA A 104 6.25 -11.87 -3.00
CA ALA A 104 7.17 -10.74 -3.18
C ALA A 104 6.45 -9.53 -3.80
N LEU A 105 5.64 -9.75 -4.85
CA LEU A 105 4.88 -8.68 -5.49
C LEU A 105 3.79 -8.15 -4.55
N GLY A 106 3.08 -9.04 -3.85
CA GLY A 106 2.05 -8.68 -2.88
C GLY A 106 2.59 -7.82 -1.74
N TYR A 107 3.73 -8.22 -1.16
CA TYR A 107 4.44 -7.41 -0.18
C TYR A 107 4.74 -6.00 -0.72
N HIS A 108 5.33 -5.92 -1.91
CA HIS A 108 5.73 -4.64 -2.49
C HIS A 108 4.52 -3.72 -2.75
N LEU A 109 3.45 -4.26 -3.35
CA LEU A 109 2.22 -3.51 -3.63
C LEU A 109 1.55 -3.02 -2.34
N LEU A 110 1.45 -3.88 -1.32
CA LEU A 110 0.90 -3.51 -0.03
C LEU A 110 1.70 -2.38 0.63
N MET A 111 3.04 -2.47 0.59
CA MET A 111 3.91 -1.45 1.18
C MET A 111 3.85 -0.12 0.41
N LEU A 112 3.78 -0.14 -0.92
CA LEU A 112 3.56 1.06 -1.73
C LEU A 112 2.25 1.74 -1.36
N PHE A 113 1.17 0.98 -1.23
CA PHE A 113 -0.14 1.49 -0.82
C PHE A 113 -0.08 2.15 0.56
N ILE A 114 0.40 1.42 1.58
CA ILE A 114 0.51 1.92 2.95
C ILE A 114 1.36 3.20 3.01
N THR A 115 2.51 3.20 2.33
CA THR A 115 3.43 4.34 2.38
C THR A 115 2.85 5.56 1.66
N SER A 116 2.13 5.37 0.54
CA SER A 116 1.45 6.45 -0.18
C SER A 116 0.33 7.07 0.66
N ILE A 117 -0.49 6.25 1.30
CA ILE A 117 -1.54 6.73 2.22
C ILE A 117 -0.93 7.51 3.40
N SER A 118 0.16 7.00 3.98
CA SER A 118 0.85 7.69 5.08
C SER A 118 1.38 9.06 4.63
N ALA A 119 1.97 9.14 3.44
CA ALA A 119 2.45 10.41 2.89
C ALA A 119 1.30 11.38 2.56
N GLU A 120 0.14 10.87 2.11
CA GLU A 120 -1.06 11.69 1.89
C GLU A 120 -1.55 12.35 3.18
N VAL A 121 -1.61 11.57 4.28
CA VAL A 121 -1.97 12.09 5.62
C VAL A 121 -0.99 13.18 6.06
N GLU A 122 0.31 12.88 6.01
CA GLU A 122 1.37 13.80 6.44
C GLU A 122 1.32 15.15 5.71
N ASN A 123 1.10 15.10 4.39
CA ASN A 123 1.14 16.27 3.53
C ASN A 123 -0.25 16.90 3.30
N ARG A 124 -1.29 16.42 3.95
CA ARG A 124 -2.67 16.89 3.80
C ARG A 124 -3.14 16.95 2.33
N GLN A 125 -2.83 15.90 1.57
CA GLN A 125 -3.12 15.84 0.14
C GLN A 125 -4.46 15.18 -0.20
N ALA A 126 -5.28 14.82 0.80
CA ALA A 126 -6.63 14.33 0.53
C ALA A 126 -7.45 15.37 -0.26
N PRO A 127 -8.13 14.97 -1.35
CA PRO A 127 -8.89 15.90 -2.18
C PRO A 127 -9.89 16.76 -1.41
N GLY A 128 -10.53 16.19 -0.38
CA GLY A 128 -11.48 16.91 0.48
C GLY A 128 -10.86 18.10 1.22
N THR A 129 -9.56 18.04 1.52
CA THR A 129 -8.82 19.16 2.12
C THR A 129 -8.70 20.37 1.17
N HIS A 130 -8.81 20.13 -0.15
CA HIS A 130 -8.65 21.12 -1.21
C HIS A 130 -9.95 21.37 -1.98
N HIS A 131 -11.12 21.06 -1.39
CA HIS A 131 -12.43 21.07 -2.03
C HIS A 131 -12.68 22.34 -2.85
N ASP A 132 -12.60 23.51 -2.22
CA ASP A 132 -12.96 24.79 -2.88
C ASP A 132 -12.01 25.12 -4.04
N TYR A 133 -10.74 24.81 -3.90
CA TYR A 133 -9.76 24.96 -4.96
C TYR A 133 -10.08 24.06 -6.15
N ILE A 134 -10.35 22.77 -5.92
CA ILE A 134 -10.61 21.78 -6.96
C ILE A 134 -11.90 22.14 -7.71
N VAL A 135 -12.98 22.39 -6.99
CA VAL A 135 -14.28 22.75 -7.58
C VAL A 135 -14.18 24.08 -8.32
N GLY A 136 -13.58 25.10 -7.68
CA GLY A 136 -13.42 26.43 -8.27
C GLY A 136 -12.51 26.44 -9.51
N TYR A 137 -11.52 25.54 -9.58
CA TYR A 137 -10.67 25.42 -10.76
C TYR A 137 -11.43 24.82 -11.95
N VAL A 138 -12.10 23.68 -11.75
CA VAL A 138 -12.83 22.98 -12.81
C VAL A 138 -14.02 23.80 -13.32
N SER A 139 -14.69 24.60 -12.47
CA SER A 139 -15.84 25.44 -12.83
C SER A 139 -15.52 26.57 -13.83
N ARG A 140 -14.23 26.83 -14.11
CA ARG A 140 -13.79 27.82 -15.11
C ARG A 140 -13.92 27.35 -16.55
N PHE A 141 -14.15 26.06 -16.74
CA PHE A 141 -14.22 25.41 -18.05
C PHE A 141 -15.64 25.01 -18.40
N ASP A 142 -15.99 25.05 -19.69
CA ASP A 142 -17.28 24.51 -20.14
C ASP A 142 -17.29 22.98 -19.92
N ARG A 143 -18.45 22.49 -19.47
CA ARG A 143 -18.62 21.04 -19.19
C ARG A 143 -18.41 20.16 -20.40
N ASN A 144 -18.70 20.70 -21.61
CA ASN A 144 -18.50 19.97 -22.85
C ASN A 144 -17.03 19.93 -23.29
N GLU A 145 -16.21 20.90 -22.83
CA GLU A 145 -14.77 20.92 -23.09
C GLU A 145 -14.01 19.95 -22.18
N VAL A 146 -14.51 19.77 -20.93
CA VAL A 146 -13.87 18.90 -19.92
C VAL A 146 -14.85 17.89 -19.30
N PRO A 147 -15.51 17.04 -20.10
CA PRO A 147 -16.58 16.18 -19.62
C PRO A 147 -16.14 15.21 -18.53
N GLY A 148 -14.94 14.65 -18.62
CA GLY A 148 -14.37 13.74 -17.61
C GLY A 148 -14.13 14.44 -16.27
N ALA A 149 -13.51 15.62 -16.29
CA ALA A 149 -13.28 16.41 -15.08
C ALA A 149 -14.62 16.85 -14.44
N SER A 150 -15.58 17.30 -15.27
CA SER A 150 -16.91 17.68 -14.80
C SER A 150 -17.71 16.53 -14.18
N TYR A 151 -17.51 15.31 -14.67
CA TYR A 151 -18.09 14.10 -14.10
C TYR A 151 -17.52 13.76 -12.72
N LEU A 152 -16.19 13.86 -12.56
CA LEU A 152 -15.49 13.42 -11.35
C LEU A 152 -15.52 14.46 -10.23
N VAL A 153 -15.46 15.75 -10.54
CA VAL A 153 -15.08 16.83 -9.61
C VAL A 153 -15.89 16.85 -8.33
N SER A 154 -17.22 16.68 -8.42
CA SER A 154 -18.11 16.81 -7.26
C SER A 154 -17.92 15.69 -6.23
N SER A 155 -17.56 14.49 -6.67
CA SER A 155 -17.27 13.34 -5.82
C SER A 155 -15.81 13.31 -5.39
N PHE A 156 -14.90 13.59 -6.33
CA PHE A 156 -13.46 13.63 -6.07
C PHE A 156 -13.10 14.65 -4.97
N ALA A 157 -13.63 15.86 -5.06
CA ALA A 157 -13.36 16.93 -4.10
C ALA A 157 -13.92 16.67 -2.67
N LYS A 158 -14.63 15.56 -2.45
CA LYS A 158 -15.13 15.13 -1.14
C LYS A 158 -14.38 13.94 -0.55
N LEU A 159 -13.48 13.34 -1.30
CA LEU A 159 -12.74 12.18 -0.82
C LEU A 159 -11.82 12.57 0.34
N ASP A 160 -11.87 11.79 1.40
CA ASP A 160 -10.92 11.85 2.50
C ASP A 160 -9.98 10.64 2.49
N THR A 161 -8.92 10.74 3.28
CA THR A 161 -7.92 9.67 3.34
C THR A 161 -8.48 8.36 3.93
N ALA A 162 -9.44 8.43 4.86
CA ALA A 162 -10.01 7.23 5.45
C ALA A 162 -10.81 6.44 4.41
N GLN A 163 -11.65 7.12 3.62
CA GLN A 163 -12.39 6.51 2.50
C GLN A 163 -11.44 5.91 1.46
N THR A 164 -10.37 6.65 1.11
CA THR A 164 -9.36 6.20 0.15
C THR A 164 -8.63 4.96 0.68
N PHE A 165 -8.25 4.95 1.96
CA PHE A 165 -7.61 3.82 2.61
C PHE A 165 -8.51 2.57 2.60
N GLU A 166 -9.74 2.68 3.06
CA GLU A 166 -10.67 1.53 3.11
C GLU A 166 -10.97 0.94 1.73
N ALA A 167 -11.23 1.80 0.75
CA ALA A 167 -11.48 1.35 -0.63
C ALA A 167 -10.24 0.74 -1.27
N GLY A 168 -9.08 1.39 -1.12
CA GLY A 168 -7.83 0.94 -1.70
C GLY A 168 -7.31 -0.35 -1.08
N LEU A 169 -7.39 -0.48 0.26
CA LEU A 169 -6.99 -1.72 0.94
C LEU A 169 -7.85 -2.90 0.47
N ARG A 170 -9.16 -2.70 0.35
CA ARG A 170 -10.06 -3.73 -0.18
C ARG A 170 -9.66 -4.16 -1.58
N LEU A 171 -9.43 -3.20 -2.49
CA LEU A 171 -9.01 -3.50 -3.86
C LEU A 171 -7.68 -4.28 -3.92
N VAL A 172 -6.72 -3.93 -3.08
CA VAL A 172 -5.43 -4.63 -2.99
C VAL A 172 -5.63 -6.07 -2.53
N LEU A 173 -6.41 -6.28 -1.46
CA LEU A 173 -6.65 -7.62 -0.91
C LEU A 173 -7.52 -8.47 -1.84
N ASP A 174 -8.53 -7.90 -2.49
CA ASP A 174 -9.34 -8.59 -3.51
C ASP A 174 -8.47 -9.02 -4.69
N GLY A 175 -7.54 -8.15 -5.11
CA GLY A 175 -6.56 -8.49 -6.13
C GLY A 175 -5.67 -9.67 -5.74
N PHE A 176 -5.22 -9.75 -4.48
CA PHE A 176 -4.43 -10.88 -3.99
C PHE A 176 -5.25 -12.18 -3.96
N GLU A 177 -6.53 -12.11 -3.63
CA GLU A 177 -7.41 -13.29 -3.60
C GLU A 177 -7.51 -13.96 -4.98
N THR A 178 -7.52 -13.17 -6.07
CA THR A 178 -7.52 -13.72 -7.44
C THR A 178 -6.29 -14.56 -7.77
N TRP A 179 -5.17 -14.33 -7.07
CA TRP A 179 -3.95 -15.13 -7.27
C TRP A 179 -3.98 -16.49 -6.60
N LEU A 180 -4.83 -16.67 -5.58
CA LEU A 180 -5.03 -17.94 -4.88
C LEU A 180 -6.13 -18.80 -5.55
N GLU A 181 -6.98 -18.19 -6.38
CA GLU A 181 -7.97 -18.96 -7.13
C GLU A 181 -7.27 -19.91 -8.12
N PRO A 182 -7.59 -21.20 -8.15
CA PRO A 182 -7.02 -22.10 -9.13
C PRO A 182 -7.38 -21.60 -10.54
N ALA A 183 -6.39 -21.51 -11.43
CA ALA A 183 -6.56 -21.17 -12.83
C ALA A 183 -7.45 -22.23 -13.52
N GLY A 184 -8.78 -22.14 -13.38
CA GLY A 184 -9.71 -23.19 -13.75
C GLY A 184 -11.18 -22.80 -13.92
N LYS A 185 -11.49 -21.49 -13.88
CA LYS A 185 -12.83 -21.01 -14.28
C LYS A 185 -12.75 -20.00 -15.41
N GLU A 186 -11.96 -20.28 -16.45
CA GLU A 186 -12.20 -19.63 -17.73
C GLU A 186 -13.59 -20.01 -18.22
N SER A 187 -14.40 -19.00 -18.40
CA SER A 187 -15.80 -19.03 -18.79
C SER A 187 -16.04 -20.00 -19.96
N ARG A 188 -16.68 -21.12 -19.64
CA ARG A 188 -17.31 -22.01 -20.57
C ARG A 188 -18.61 -21.38 -21.06
N THR A 189 -18.52 -20.18 -21.67
CA THR A 189 -19.66 -19.53 -22.32
C THR A 189 -19.32 -19.24 -23.78
N ALA A 190 -20.13 -19.87 -24.65
CA ALA A 190 -20.36 -19.60 -26.05
C ALA A 190 -19.36 -20.16 -27.08
N ARG A 191 -19.47 -21.43 -27.36
CA ARG A 191 -19.41 -21.86 -28.78
C ARG A 191 -20.82 -21.73 -29.37
N PRO A 192 -21.06 -20.90 -30.35
CA PRO A 192 -22.26 -21.02 -31.16
C PRO A 192 -22.13 -22.29 -32.04
N SER A 193 -23.08 -23.19 -31.90
CA SER A 193 -23.25 -24.33 -32.75
C SER A 193 -23.57 -23.87 -34.18
N SER A 194 -22.60 -23.99 -35.08
CA SER A 194 -22.88 -23.91 -36.52
C SER A 194 -23.55 -25.21 -36.96
N SER A 195 -24.88 -25.21 -36.96
CA SER A 195 -25.68 -26.19 -37.66
C SER A 195 -25.47 -26.04 -39.17
N GLY A 196 -24.74 -26.98 -39.75
CA GLY A 196 -24.68 -27.14 -41.19
C GLY A 196 -26.03 -27.54 -41.72
N THR A 197 -26.52 -26.78 -42.67
CA THR A 197 -27.59 -27.24 -43.57
C THR A 197 -26.99 -27.48 -44.95
N SER A 198 -26.78 -28.74 -45.22
CA SER A 198 -26.58 -29.28 -46.59
C SER A 198 -27.89 -29.14 -47.36
N GLN A 199 -27.90 -28.48 -48.49
CA GLN A 199 -28.86 -28.80 -49.55
C GLN A 199 -28.17 -28.89 -50.90
N ARG A 200 -28.35 -30.08 -51.45
CA ARG A 200 -28.14 -30.43 -52.88
C ARG A 200 -29.05 -29.60 -53.79
N LYS A 201 -28.59 -29.10 -54.83
CA LYS A 201 -28.93 -29.41 -56.25
C LYS A 201 -27.99 -28.68 -57.16
#